data_7f74c56ce92d13df558187c2b077bdc1
#
_entry.id   7f74c56ce92d13df558187c2b077bdc1
#
_cell.length_a   1.000
_cell.length_b   1.000
_cell.length_c   1.000
_cell.angle_alpha   90.00
_cell.angle_beta   90.00
_cell.angle_gamma   90.00
#
_symmetry.space_group_name_H-M   'P 1'
#
loop_
_entity.id
_entity.type
_entity.pdbx_description
1 polymer ?
#
loop_
_entity_poly.entity_id
_entity_poly.type
_entity_poly.pdbx_seq_one_letter_code
_entity_poly.pdbx_strand_id
1 'polypeptide(L)'
;MCVLRKSFFVLLLLSCLTTGKVLATGSSGMYRWSVELRGYISPETGKAPNAYLWMSEGCEKVKAVMVSQQNMAEEALFKMPSFRRQMAELGIALLWVAPAFSNNWDPSTGCQSIFEEMMAGIAYQSGHPEIIEAPVIPFGHSAQATFPWNFAAWNPQRTLCIISFHGDAPRTNLCGYGTANVEWGRTRNIDGIPGLMVEGEYEWWEARVNPALAFRMMYPESCISFLCDTGRGHFDCSERTADYVARFIRKSMEWR
;
A
#
# COMPACT_ATOMS: atom_id res chain seq x y z
N MET A 1 -45.22 48.25 -41.31
CA MET A 1 -43.85 47.83 -40.94
C MET A 1 -43.83 47.63 -39.45
N CYS A 2 -43.92 46.39 -39.02
CA CYS A 2 -43.99 46.02 -37.61
C CYS A 2 -42.67 45.27 -37.22
N VAL A 3 -41.90 45.84 -36.30
CA VAL A 3 -40.63 45.28 -35.86
C VAL A 3 -40.89 44.44 -34.63
N LEU A 4 -40.75 43.10 -34.75
CA LEU A 4 -40.85 42.17 -33.65
C LEU A 4 -39.53 42.20 -32.84
N ARG A 5 -39.60 42.57 -31.55
CA ARG A 5 -38.55 42.38 -30.56
C ARG A 5 -38.63 40.94 -30.03
N LYS A 6 -37.58 40.15 -30.27
CA LYS A 6 -37.37 38.85 -29.62
C LYS A 6 -36.69 39.06 -28.27
N SER A 7 -37.41 38.78 -27.18
CA SER A 7 -36.85 38.71 -25.83
C SER A 7 -36.22 37.34 -25.64
N PHE A 8 -34.92 37.31 -25.35
CA PHE A 8 -34.19 36.11 -24.91
C PHE A 8 -34.36 35.97 -23.39
N PHE A 9 -35.06 34.93 -22.96
CA PHE A 9 -35.08 34.49 -21.58
C PHE A 9 -33.85 33.61 -21.34
N VAL A 10 -32.89 34.09 -20.55
CA VAL A 10 -31.80 33.29 -20.03
C VAL A 10 -32.30 32.61 -18.78
N LEU A 11 -32.51 31.31 -18.85
CA LEU A 11 -32.84 30.46 -17.69
C LEU A 11 -31.52 30.12 -16.94
N LEU A 12 -31.30 30.78 -15.80
CA LEU A 12 -30.22 30.44 -14.90
C LEU A 12 -30.62 29.18 -14.12
N LEU A 13 -30.07 28.03 -14.49
CA LEU A 13 -30.14 26.81 -13.70
C LEU A 13 -29.14 26.92 -12.54
N LEU A 14 -29.63 27.31 -11.37
CA LEU A 14 -28.90 27.13 -10.10
C LEU A 14 -28.90 25.64 -9.75
N SER A 15 -27.82 24.94 -10.05
CA SER A 15 -27.57 23.60 -9.50
C SER A 15 -27.16 23.74 -8.04
N CYS A 16 -28.08 23.45 -7.12
CA CYS A 16 -27.74 23.22 -5.72
C CYS A 16 -26.85 21.99 -5.62
N LEU A 17 -25.54 22.19 -5.52
CA LEU A 17 -24.60 21.19 -5.04
C LEU A 17 -24.85 20.98 -3.54
N THR A 18 -25.72 20.05 -3.19
CA THR A 18 -25.79 19.53 -1.84
C THR A 18 -24.52 18.71 -1.58
N THR A 19 -23.57 19.30 -0.88
CA THR A 19 -22.46 18.58 -0.30
C THR A 19 -22.99 17.62 0.76
N GLY A 20 -23.38 16.44 0.33
CA GLY A 20 -23.68 15.33 1.21
C GLY A 20 -22.38 14.91 1.90
N LYS A 21 -22.20 15.31 3.17
CA LYS A 21 -21.24 14.65 4.04
C LYS A 21 -21.69 13.21 4.20
N VAL A 22 -21.09 12.29 3.45
CA VAL A 22 -21.23 10.86 3.70
C VAL A 22 -20.49 10.59 5.00
N LEU A 23 -21.23 10.47 6.07
CA LEU A 23 -20.72 9.94 7.35
C LEU A 23 -20.31 8.49 7.11
N ALA A 24 -19.03 8.21 7.21
CA ALA A 24 -18.50 6.86 7.20
C ALA A 24 -19.08 6.09 8.40
N THR A 25 -20.10 5.28 8.15
CA THR A 25 -20.62 4.32 9.12
C THR A 25 -19.86 3.02 8.95
N GLY A 26 -18.98 2.68 9.91
CA GLY A 26 -18.56 1.31 10.11
C GLY A 26 -17.06 1.05 10.06
N SER A 27 -16.53 1.01 11.13
CA SER A 27 -15.46 0.35 11.87
C SER A 27 -14.86 1.31 12.88
N SER A 28 -14.90 0.88 14.13
CA SER A 28 -14.45 1.58 15.32
C SER A 28 -13.28 2.54 15.10
N GLY A 29 -13.50 3.84 15.11
CA GLY A 29 -12.61 4.93 15.55
C GLY A 29 -11.17 5.04 14.99
N MET A 30 -10.69 4.07 14.19
CA MET A 30 -9.31 4.00 13.73
C MET A 30 -9.09 4.76 12.42
N TYR A 31 -9.93 4.50 11.43
CA TYR A 31 -9.80 5.13 10.11
C TYR A 31 -10.79 6.29 9.99
N ARG A 32 -10.32 7.44 9.48
CA ARG A 32 -11.14 8.66 9.38
C ARG A 32 -11.74 8.86 8.00
N TRP A 33 -11.12 8.30 6.96
CA TRP A 33 -11.55 8.44 5.58
C TRP A 33 -11.57 7.09 4.89
N SER A 34 -12.46 6.94 3.93
CA SER A 34 -12.53 5.73 3.13
C SER A 34 -13.02 6.02 1.72
N VAL A 35 -12.58 5.19 0.76
CA VAL A 35 -13.02 5.22 -0.64
C VAL A 35 -13.33 3.81 -1.09
N GLU A 36 -14.49 3.64 -1.73
CA GLU A 36 -14.88 2.40 -2.39
C GLU A 36 -14.23 2.31 -3.78
N LEU A 37 -13.54 1.22 -4.06
CA LEU A 37 -12.83 0.97 -5.32
C LEU A 37 -13.77 0.28 -6.33
N ARG A 38 -14.64 1.06 -6.97
CA ARG A 38 -15.73 0.54 -7.82
C ARG A 38 -15.26 -0.10 -9.12
N GLY A 39 -14.03 0.18 -9.54
CA GLY A 39 -13.42 -0.41 -10.73
C GLY A 39 -13.07 -1.90 -10.61
N TYR A 40 -13.22 -2.48 -9.41
CA TYR A 40 -12.90 -3.87 -9.14
C TYR A 40 -13.95 -4.55 -8.25
N ILE A 41 -14.28 -5.78 -8.57
CA ILE A 41 -15.12 -6.64 -7.71
C ILE A 41 -14.31 -7.84 -7.28
N SER A 42 -14.13 -7.98 -5.97
CA SER A 42 -13.41 -9.13 -5.40
C SER A 42 -14.14 -10.43 -5.75
N PRO A 43 -13.49 -11.40 -6.39
CA PRO A 43 -14.11 -12.69 -6.68
C PRO A 43 -14.40 -13.50 -5.41
N GLU A 44 -13.70 -13.22 -4.32
CA GLU A 44 -13.86 -13.91 -3.05
C GLU A 44 -15.13 -13.44 -2.31
N THR A 45 -15.41 -12.13 -2.33
CA THR A 45 -16.51 -11.54 -1.55
C THR A 45 -17.69 -11.08 -2.40
N GLY A 46 -17.52 -10.96 -3.71
CA GLY A 46 -18.52 -10.38 -4.61
C GLY A 46 -18.75 -8.87 -4.41
N LYS A 47 -17.83 -8.19 -3.71
CA LYS A 47 -17.95 -6.76 -3.35
C LYS A 47 -16.75 -5.95 -3.84
N ALA A 48 -16.97 -4.66 -4.05
CA ALA A 48 -15.88 -3.72 -4.27
C ALA A 48 -15.06 -3.55 -2.98
N PRO A 49 -13.72 -3.48 -3.07
CA PRO A 49 -12.88 -3.15 -1.93
C PRO A 49 -13.12 -1.73 -1.44
N ASN A 50 -12.83 -1.51 -0.16
CA ASN A 50 -12.72 -0.18 0.41
C ASN A 50 -11.27 0.06 0.85
N ALA A 51 -10.76 1.23 0.52
CA ALA A 51 -9.50 1.73 1.05
C ALA A 51 -9.80 2.62 2.27
N TYR A 52 -9.11 2.37 3.37
CA TYR A 52 -9.30 3.05 4.67
C TYR A 52 -8.02 3.77 5.05
N LEU A 53 -8.11 5.08 5.25
CA LEU A 53 -6.97 5.92 5.62
C LEU A 53 -6.99 6.28 7.10
N TRP A 54 -5.82 6.05 7.74
CA TRP A 54 -5.46 6.64 9.01
C TRP A 54 -4.28 7.61 8.83
N MET A 55 -4.35 8.74 9.48
CA MET A 55 -3.22 9.63 9.75
C MET A 55 -3.41 10.31 11.11
N SER A 56 -2.33 10.81 11.69
CA SER A 56 -2.40 11.49 12.98
C SER A 56 -3.27 12.73 12.92
N GLU A 57 -3.90 13.06 14.05
CA GLU A 57 -4.56 14.36 14.22
C GLU A 57 -3.53 15.47 14.11
N GLY A 58 -3.87 16.52 13.35
CA GLY A 58 -2.94 17.64 13.12
C GLY A 58 -1.81 17.34 12.12
N CYS A 59 -1.89 16.26 11.35
CA CYS A 59 -0.97 16.05 10.23
C CYS A 59 -1.16 17.16 9.21
N GLU A 60 -0.18 18.07 9.10
CA GLU A 60 -0.24 19.19 8.15
C GLU A 60 0.10 18.75 6.73
N LYS A 61 0.99 17.77 6.59
CA LYS A 61 1.43 17.25 5.30
C LYS A 61 1.83 15.77 5.40
N VAL A 62 1.24 14.96 4.55
CA VAL A 62 1.60 13.55 4.40
C VAL A 62 2.92 13.45 3.62
N LYS A 63 3.96 12.86 4.24
CA LYS A 63 5.30 12.69 3.63
C LYS A 63 5.44 11.38 2.88
N ALA A 64 4.71 10.34 3.31
CA ALA A 64 4.64 9.05 2.64
C ALA A 64 3.34 8.33 3.03
N VAL A 65 2.95 7.33 2.24
CA VAL A 65 1.79 6.48 2.52
C VAL A 65 2.25 5.03 2.61
N MET A 66 2.04 4.39 3.75
CA MET A 66 2.22 2.95 3.88
C MET A 66 0.94 2.25 3.43
N VAL A 67 1.03 1.48 2.35
CA VAL A 67 -0.12 0.83 1.70
C VAL A 67 -0.07 -0.66 1.95
N SER A 68 -1.18 -1.21 2.42
CA SER A 68 -1.35 -2.65 2.60
C SER A 68 -2.73 -3.11 2.17
N GLN A 69 -2.81 -4.38 1.78
CA GLN A 69 -4.04 -5.04 1.40
C GLN A 69 -4.39 -6.13 2.41
N GLN A 70 -5.69 -6.40 2.57
CA GLN A 70 -6.18 -7.37 3.55
C GLN A 70 -5.58 -8.76 3.35
N ASN A 71 -4.95 -9.25 4.42
CA ASN A 71 -4.68 -10.65 4.65
C ASN A 71 -4.81 -10.92 6.16
N MET A 72 -3.73 -11.16 6.92
CA MET A 72 -3.87 -11.59 8.32
C MET A 72 -3.20 -10.67 9.34
N ALA A 73 -1.97 -10.18 9.08
CA ALA A 73 -1.20 -9.40 10.07
C ALA A 73 -1.15 -7.90 9.77
N GLU A 74 -1.54 -7.47 8.59
CA GLU A 74 -1.37 -6.09 8.13
C GLU A 74 -2.15 -5.10 8.97
N GLU A 75 -3.43 -5.38 9.20
CA GLU A 75 -4.27 -4.51 10.01
C GLU A 75 -3.85 -4.52 11.47
N ALA A 76 -3.33 -5.65 11.97
CA ALA A 76 -2.83 -5.77 13.34
C ALA A 76 -1.65 -4.83 13.58
N LEU A 77 -0.68 -4.76 12.65
CA LEU A 77 0.42 -3.79 12.70
C LEU A 77 -0.11 -2.35 12.69
N PHE A 78 -1.02 -2.02 11.78
CA PHE A 78 -1.60 -0.69 11.66
C PHE A 78 -2.40 -0.26 12.89
N LYS A 79 -2.96 -1.21 13.63
CA LYS A 79 -3.70 -0.97 14.89
C LYS A 79 -2.81 -0.79 16.11
N MET A 80 -1.52 -1.14 16.05
CA MET A 80 -0.62 -1.00 17.21
C MET A 80 -0.41 0.49 17.56
N PRO A 81 -0.72 0.91 18.78
CA PRO A 81 -0.58 2.32 19.18
C PRO A 81 0.87 2.82 19.12
N SER A 82 1.85 1.97 19.44
CA SER A 82 3.28 2.28 19.36
C SER A 82 3.72 2.52 17.92
N PHE A 83 3.29 1.68 16.99
CA PHE A 83 3.59 1.82 15.56
C PHE A 83 2.96 3.11 15.00
N ARG A 84 1.69 3.36 15.30
CA ARG A 84 1.00 4.59 14.86
C ARG A 84 1.67 5.87 15.38
N ARG A 85 2.15 5.89 16.64
CA ARG A 85 2.90 7.05 17.16
C ARG A 85 4.14 7.31 16.33
N GLN A 86 4.91 6.28 16.00
CA GLN A 86 6.12 6.41 15.18
C GLN A 86 5.79 6.86 13.75
N MET A 87 4.70 6.35 13.15
CA MET A 87 4.25 6.82 11.83
C MET A 87 3.78 8.28 11.87
N ALA A 88 3.09 8.69 12.94
CA ALA A 88 2.72 10.09 13.16
C ALA A 88 3.93 11.03 13.22
N GLU A 89 4.97 10.65 13.97
CA GLU A 89 6.23 11.42 14.08
C GLU A 89 6.93 11.56 12.72
N LEU A 90 6.81 10.57 11.86
CA LEU A 90 7.39 10.56 10.52
C LEU A 90 6.53 11.28 9.48
N GLY A 91 5.28 11.61 9.80
CA GLY A 91 4.30 12.17 8.84
C GLY A 91 3.82 11.13 7.83
N ILE A 92 3.75 9.86 8.23
CA ILE A 92 3.33 8.74 7.38
C ILE A 92 1.86 8.43 7.64
N ALA A 93 1.06 8.37 6.57
CA ALA A 93 -0.30 7.87 6.60
C ALA A 93 -0.33 6.36 6.38
N LEU A 94 -1.31 5.67 6.98
CA LEU A 94 -1.53 4.23 6.84
C LEU A 94 -2.80 3.99 6.02
N LEU A 95 -2.67 3.30 4.90
CA LEU A 95 -3.75 2.99 3.97
C LEU A 95 -3.96 1.49 3.89
N TRP A 96 -5.10 1.02 4.37
CA TRP A 96 -5.46 -0.39 4.38
C TRP A 96 -6.63 -0.67 3.47
N VAL A 97 -6.53 -1.69 2.61
CA VAL A 97 -7.52 -2.03 1.60
C VAL A 97 -8.15 -3.38 1.91
N ALA A 98 -9.47 -3.44 1.98
CA ALA A 98 -10.21 -4.66 2.26
C ALA A 98 -11.52 -4.75 1.44
N PRO A 99 -11.79 -5.89 0.79
CA PRO A 99 -10.87 -7.00 0.54
C PRO A 99 -9.67 -6.60 -0.34
N ALA A 100 -8.65 -7.46 -0.42
CA ALA A 100 -7.52 -7.22 -1.32
C ALA A 100 -7.97 -7.21 -2.79
N PHE A 101 -7.32 -6.37 -3.61
CA PHE A 101 -7.60 -6.33 -5.05
C PHE A 101 -6.47 -6.91 -5.92
N SER A 102 -5.27 -7.08 -5.37
CA SER A 102 -4.16 -7.70 -6.10
C SER A 102 -3.07 -8.22 -5.17
N ASN A 103 -3.10 -9.51 -4.88
CA ASN A 103 -2.13 -10.15 -3.97
C ASN A 103 -0.71 -10.12 -4.52
N ASN A 104 -0.56 -10.27 -5.83
CA ASN A 104 0.74 -10.38 -6.51
C ASN A 104 1.12 -9.10 -7.26
N TRP A 105 0.27 -8.08 -7.25
CA TRP A 105 0.46 -6.88 -8.06
C TRP A 105 0.66 -7.25 -9.54
N ASP A 106 -0.31 -7.95 -10.11
CA ASP A 106 -0.28 -8.39 -11.50
C ASP A 106 -0.86 -7.30 -12.41
N PRO A 107 -0.07 -6.70 -13.33
CA PRO A 107 -0.54 -5.66 -14.24
C PRO A 107 -1.72 -6.09 -15.12
N SER A 108 -1.84 -7.37 -15.42
CA SER A 108 -2.94 -7.90 -16.25
C SER A 108 -4.31 -7.76 -15.57
N THR A 109 -4.34 -7.53 -14.26
CA THR A 109 -5.57 -7.34 -13.48
C THR A 109 -6.04 -5.88 -13.44
N GLY A 110 -5.30 -4.94 -14.04
CA GLY A 110 -5.59 -3.51 -13.95
C GLY A 110 -5.29 -2.90 -12.58
N CYS A 111 -4.53 -3.58 -11.72
CA CYS A 111 -4.22 -3.14 -10.36
C CYS A 111 -3.58 -1.74 -10.29
N GLN A 112 -2.84 -1.36 -11.32
CA GLN A 112 -2.21 -0.05 -11.43
C GLN A 112 -3.24 1.07 -11.49
N SER A 113 -4.23 0.95 -12.38
CA SER A 113 -5.30 1.95 -12.51
C SER A 113 -6.15 2.04 -11.26
N ILE A 114 -6.45 0.90 -10.64
CA ILE A 114 -7.20 0.83 -9.38
C ILE A 114 -6.43 1.56 -8.27
N PHE A 115 -5.11 1.38 -8.20
CA PHE A 115 -4.25 2.06 -7.24
C PHE A 115 -4.25 3.58 -7.44
N GLU A 116 -4.10 4.06 -8.66
CA GLU A 116 -4.10 5.50 -8.94
C GLU A 116 -5.46 6.14 -8.63
N GLU A 117 -6.56 5.47 -8.97
CA GLU A 117 -7.91 5.89 -8.61
C GLU A 117 -8.10 5.94 -7.09
N MET A 118 -7.58 4.93 -6.37
CA MET A 118 -7.59 4.86 -4.91
C MET A 118 -6.87 6.06 -4.29
N MET A 119 -5.64 6.33 -4.73
CA MET A 119 -4.84 7.44 -4.19
C MET A 119 -5.50 8.79 -4.45
N ALA A 120 -6.05 9.00 -5.65
CA ALA A 120 -6.78 10.21 -5.99
C ALA A 120 -8.06 10.37 -5.14
N GLY A 121 -8.81 9.30 -4.96
CA GLY A 121 -10.02 9.29 -4.14
C GLY A 121 -9.73 9.59 -2.66
N ILE A 122 -8.72 8.96 -2.10
CA ILE A 122 -8.26 9.20 -0.71
C ILE A 122 -7.74 10.62 -0.53
N ALA A 123 -6.97 11.15 -1.47
CA ALA A 123 -6.50 12.53 -1.45
C ALA A 123 -7.66 13.53 -1.42
N TYR A 124 -8.67 13.31 -2.26
CA TYR A 124 -9.88 14.13 -2.29
C TYR A 124 -10.67 14.07 -0.97
N GLN A 125 -10.92 12.86 -0.46
CA GLN A 125 -11.70 12.66 0.77
C GLN A 125 -11.01 13.21 2.02
N SER A 126 -9.69 13.10 2.08
CA SER A 126 -8.91 13.56 3.24
C SER A 126 -8.55 15.05 3.21
N GLY A 127 -8.63 15.70 2.04
CA GLY A 127 -8.16 17.06 1.82
C GLY A 127 -6.63 17.19 1.75
N HIS A 128 -5.92 16.07 1.51
CA HIS A 128 -4.47 15.98 1.38
C HIS A 128 -4.06 15.65 -0.05
N PRO A 129 -4.03 16.64 -0.97
CA PRO A 129 -3.76 16.40 -2.40
C PRO A 129 -2.36 15.82 -2.65
N GLU A 130 -1.40 16.04 -1.75
CA GLU A 130 -0.05 15.48 -1.83
C GLU A 130 -0.02 13.94 -1.81
N ILE A 131 -1.07 13.28 -1.31
CA ILE A 131 -1.20 11.81 -1.28
C ILE A 131 -1.13 11.23 -2.69
N ILE A 132 -1.63 11.94 -3.71
CA ILE A 132 -1.62 11.47 -5.11
C ILE A 132 -0.21 11.09 -5.54
N GLU A 133 0.80 11.90 -5.18
CA GLU A 133 2.19 11.71 -5.59
C GLU A 133 3.12 11.32 -4.42
N ALA A 134 2.56 11.13 -3.23
CA ALA A 134 3.37 10.79 -2.05
C ALA A 134 4.17 9.50 -2.28
N PRO A 135 5.42 9.43 -1.76
CA PRO A 135 6.17 8.18 -1.71
C PRO A 135 5.36 7.08 -1.03
N VAL A 136 5.49 5.86 -1.54
CA VAL A 136 4.73 4.69 -1.07
C VAL A 136 5.65 3.70 -0.37
N ILE A 137 5.17 3.16 0.74
CA ILE A 137 5.76 2.02 1.45
C ILE A 137 4.80 0.85 1.26
N PRO A 138 4.98 0.02 0.23
CA PRO A 138 4.17 -1.18 0.07
C PRO A 138 4.51 -2.19 1.16
N PHE A 139 3.48 -2.71 1.81
CA PHE A 139 3.57 -3.66 2.91
C PHE A 139 2.63 -4.83 2.69
N GLY A 140 3.12 -6.05 2.84
CA GLY A 140 2.31 -7.26 2.72
C GLY A 140 2.81 -8.41 3.57
N HIS A 141 1.87 -9.16 4.11
CA HIS A 141 2.09 -10.35 4.94
C HIS A 141 1.70 -11.61 4.17
N SER A 142 2.48 -12.67 4.27
CA SER A 142 2.14 -14.01 3.76
C SER A 142 1.76 -13.98 2.26
N ALA A 143 0.51 -14.30 1.92
CA ALA A 143 0.01 -14.27 0.55
C ALA A 143 0.11 -12.88 -0.12
N GLN A 144 0.15 -11.81 0.67
CA GLN A 144 0.34 -10.44 0.19
C GLN A 144 1.82 -10.02 0.11
N ALA A 145 2.76 -10.84 0.56
CA ALA A 145 4.17 -10.46 0.64
C ALA A 145 4.87 -10.32 -0.74
N THR A 146 4.25 -10.81 -1.81
CA THR A 146 4.71 -10.60 -3.19
C THR A 146 4.33 -9.21 -3.72
N PHE A 147 3.21 -8.65 -3.26
CA PHE A 147 2.74 -7.33 -3.65
C PHE A 147 3.81 -6.24 -3.48
N PRO A 148 4.50 -6.10 -2.34
CA PRO A 148 5.48 -5.04 -2.12
C PRO A 148 6.62 -5.03 -3.14
N TRP A 149 7.15 -6.19 -3.49
CA TRP A 149 8.23 -6.33 -4.46
C TRP A 149 7.79 -5.96 -5.87
N ASN A 150 6.63 -6.44 -6.28
CA ASN A 150 6.10 -6.18 -7.61
C ASN A 150 5.63 -4.74 -7.77
N PHE A 151 5.06 -4.13 -6.73
CA PHE A 151 4.76 -2.70 -6.70
C PHE A 151 6.03 -1.86 -6.92
N ALA A 152 7.10 -2.16 -6.18
CA ALA A 152 8.37 -1.46 -6.31
C ALA A 152 8.99 -1.63 -7.71
N ALA A 153 8.88 -2.81 -8.30
CA ALA A 153 9.34 -3.04 -9.68
C ALA A 153 8.53 -2.25 -10.71
N TRP A 154 7.23 -2.05 -10.48
CA TRP A 154 6.37 -1.24 -11.32
C TRP A 154 6.64 0.26 -11.15
N ASN A 155 6.77 0.74 -9.91
CA ASN A 155 6.95 2.17 -9.64
C ASN A 155 8.12 2.44 -8.70
N PRO A 156 9.37 2.21 -9.17
CA PRO A 156 10.57 2.34 -8.33
C PRO A 156 10.81 3.78 -7.85
N GLN A 157 10.41 4.78 -8.64
CA GLN A 157 10.60 6.19 -8.29
C GLN A 157 9.72 6.63 -7.12
N ARG A 158 8.55 6.02 -6.99
CA ARG A 158 7.58 6.34 -5.94
C ARG A 158 7.71 5.43 -4.72
N THR A 159 8.49 4.35 -4.79
CA THR A 159 8.68 3.43 -3.67
C THR A 159 9.75 3.94 -2.71
N LEU A 160 9.36 4.27 -1.48
CA LEU A 160 10.29 4.70 -0.43
C LEU A 160 11.12 3.54 0.10
N CYS A 161 10.48 2.48 0.52
CA CYS A 161 11.06 1.19 0.92
C CYS A 161 10.02 0.09 0.80
N ILE A 162 10.48 -1.16 0.86
CA ILE A 162 9.67 -2.37 0.67
C ILE A 162 9.62 -3.13 1.99
N ILE A 163 8.42 -3.54 2.45
CA ILE A 163 8.27 -4.37 3.64
C ILE A 163 7.54 -5.66 3.25
N SER A 164 8.26 -6.78 3.27
CA SER A 164 7.73 -8.13 3.10
C SER A 164 7.74 -8.83 4.46
N PHE A 165 6.56 -9.22 4.93
CA PHE A 165 6.37 -9.70 6.30
C PHE A 165 5.90 -11.15 6.27
N HIS A 166 6.69 -12.06 6.84
CA HIS A 166 6.40 -13.50 6.90
C HIS A 166 6.04 -14.10 5.53
N GLY A 167 6.79 -13.73 4.48
CA GLY A 167 6.43 -14.12 3.14
C GLY A 167 7.58 -14.14 2.13
N ASP A 168 7.21 -14.03 0.87
CA ASP A 168 8.12 -14.31 -0.22
C ASP A 168 9.12 -13.18 -0.52
N ALA A 169 10.25 -13.59 -1.04
CA ALA A 169 11.24 -12.73 -1.69
C ALA A 169 10.76 -12.21 -3.05
N PRO A 170 11.49 -11.26 -3.65
CA PRO A 170 11.33 -10.95 -5.06
C PRO A 170 11.49 -12.24 -5.88
N ARG A 171 10.53 -12.53 -6.74
CA ARG A 171 10.54 -13.78 -7.47
C ARG A 171 11.25 -13.63 -8.82
N THR A 172 11.96 -14.69 -9.20
CA THR A 172 12.54 -14.88 -10.54
C THR A 172 12.11 -16.23 -11.06
N ASN A 173 12.38 -16.52 -12.35
CA ASN A 173 12.17 -17.86 -12.93
C ASN A 173 12.97 -18.97 -12.22
N LEU A 174 14.04 -18.59 -11.53
CA LEU A 174 14.94 -19.54 -10.88
C LEU A 174 14.58 -19.74 -9.39
N CYS A 175 13.79 -18.85 -8.82
CA CYS A 175 13.50 -18.81 -7.41
C CYS A 175 12.04 -18.42 -7.20
N GLY A 176 11.23 -19.31 -6.65
CA GLY A 176 9.85 -18.97 -6.34
C GLY A 176 9.03 -20.18 -5.95
N TYR A 177 8.00 -19.93 -5.21
CA TYR A 177 7.05 -20.92 -4.74
C TYR A 177 5.99 -21.17 -5.82
N GLY A 178 6.11 -22.27 -6.56
CA GLY A 178 5.04 -23.01 -7.24
C GLY A 178 4.01 -22.31 -8.13
N THR A 179 3.95 -21.00 -8.20
CA THR A 179 3.03 -20.26 -9.06
C THR A 179 3.78 -19.41 -10.06
N ALA A 180 3.21 -19.24 -11.25
CA ALA A 180 3.76 -18.36 -12.27
C ALA A 180 4.00 -16.97 -11.67
N ASN A 181 5.24 -16.53 -11.69
CA ASN A 181 5.60 -15.18 -11.27
C ASN A 181 5.30 -14.22 -12.39
N VAL A 182 4.81 -13.04 -12.04
CA VAL A 182 4.80 -11.94 -12.98
C VAL A 182 6.24 -11.61 -13.30
N GLU A 183 6.66 -11.92 -14.51
CA GLU A 183 7.97 -11.56 -14.99
C GLU A 183 7.96 -10.11 -15.45
N TRP A 184 8.64 -9.28 -14.71
CA TRP A 184 8.86 -7.89 -15.10
C TRP A 184 10.00 -7.73 -16.13
N GLY A 185 10.51 -8.87 -16.66
CA GLY A 185 11.65 -8.89 -17.56
C GLY A 185 12.94 -8.41 -16.89
N ARG A 186 13.96 -8.11 -17.71
CA ARG A 186 15.22 -7.54 -17.23
C ARG A 186 15.09 -6.09 -16.73
N THR A 187 13.93 -5.47 -16.94
CA THR A 187 13.61 -4.12 -16.49
C THR A 187 13.08 -4.06 -15.08
N ARG A 188 12.93 -5.21 -14.38
CA ARG A 188 12.60 -5.27 -12.97
C ARG A 188 13.74 -4.62 -12.20
N ASN A 189 13.56 -3.37 -11.87
CA ASN A 189 14.58 -2.59 -11.19
C ASN A 189 14.09 -2.14 -9.82
N ILE A 190 14.52 -2.88 -8.78
CA ILE A 190 14.38 -2.46 -7.37
C ILE A 190 15.73 -2.05 -6.78
N ASP A 191 16.73 -1.82 -7.64
CA ASP A 191 18.07 -1.41 -7.22
C ASP A 191 18.01 -0.09 -6.46
N GLY A 192 18.76 -0.02 -5.37
CA GLY A 192 18.78 1.15 -4.51
C GLY A 192 17.50 1.38 -3.71
N ILE A 193 16.48 0.51 -3.79
CA ILE A 193 15.30 0.61 -2.93
C ILE A 193 15.52 -0.25 -1.69
N PRO A 194 15.51 0.34 -0.46
CA PRO A 194 15.62 -0.45 0.76
C PRO A 194 14.47 -1.45 0.87
N GLY A 195 14.79 -2.72 1.00
CA GLY A 195 13.83 -3.80 1.18
C GLY A 195 14.09 -4.55 2.50
N LEU A 196 13.04 -4.83 3.25
CA LEU A 196 13.09 -5.60 4.48
C LEU A 196 12.22 -6.85 4.35
N MET A 197 12.84 -8.02 4.50
CA MET A 197 12.15 -9.28 4.74
C MET A 197 12.16 -9.57 6.23
N VAL A 198 10.99 -9.74 6.82
CA VAL A 198 10.81 -10.18 8.20
C VAL A 198 10.29 -11.60 8.18
N GLU A 199 11.01 -12.53 8.83
CA GLU A 199 10.60 -13.92 8.96
C GLU A 199 10.62 -14.35 10.40
N GLY A 200 9.62 -15.10 10.86
CA GLY A 200 9.61 -15.71 12.17
C GLY A 200 10.64 -16.83 12.30
N GLU A 201 11.18 -17.05 13.49
CA GLU A 201 12.14 -18.14 13.74
C GLU A 201 11.54 -19.53 13.40
N TYR A 202 10.23 -19.71 13.60
CA TYR A 202 9.53 -20.97 13.39
C TYR A 202 8.85 -21.05 12.02
N GLU A 203 9.54 -20.54 10.98
CA GLU A 203 9.05 -20.56 9.59
C GLU A 203 9.97 -21.33 8.63
N TRP A 204 9.55 -21.38 7.37
CA TRP A 204 10.27 -22.10 6.28
C TRP A 204 11.38 -21.23 5.69
N TRP A 205 12.48 -21.09 6.42
CA TRP A 205 13.60 -20.21 6.05
C TRP A 205 14.17 -20.49 4.66
N GLU A 206 14.45 -21.77 4.35
CA GLU A 206 15.06 -22.13 3.08
C GLU A 206 14.18 -21.74 1.90
N ALA A 207 12.88 -21.95 2.01
CA ALA A 207 11.93 -21.66 0.95
C ALA A 207 11.74 -20.15 0.70
N ARG A 208 12.01 -19.32 1.71
CA ARG A 208 11.76 -17.87 1.65
C ARG A 208 13.04 -17.05 1.53
N VAL A 209 14.05 -17.35 2.33
CA VAL A 209 15.30 -16.61 2.37
C VAL A 209 16.23 -16.99 1.22
N ASN A 210 16.32 -18.28 0.85
CA ASN A 210 17.17 -18.69 -0.27
C ASN A 210 16.82 -18.03 -1.61
N PRO A 211 15.55 -17.87 -2.00
CA PRO A 211 15.19 -17.08 -3.18
C PRO A 211 15.67 -15.63 -3.12
N ALA A 212 15.61 -14.99 -1.95
CA ALA A 212 16.09 -13.62 -1.78
C ALA A 212 17.62 -13.52 -1.89
N LEU A 213 18.34 -14.50 -1.34
CA LEU A 213 19.79 -14.57 -1.50
C LEU A 213 20.17 -14.79 -2.97
N ALA A 214 19.48 -15.68 -3.67
CA ALA A 214 19.69 -15.89 -5.10
C ALA A 214 19.37 -14.61 -5.91
N PHE A 215 18.30 -13.89 -5.56
CA PHE A 215 17.98 -12.61 -6.18
C PHE A 215 19.09 -11.58 -5.98
N ARG A 216 19.64 -11.46 -4.77
CA ARG A 216 20.78 -10.56 -4.49
C ARG A 216 22.05 -10.96 -5.26
N MET A 217 22.28 -12.25 -5.48
CA MET A 217 23.40 -12.71 -6.32
C MET A 217 23.20 -12.33 -7.79
N MET A 218 21.96 -12.38 -8.28
CA MET A 218 21.64 -11.99 -9.67
C MET A 218 21.61 -10.47 -9.85
N TYR A 219 21.21 -9.73 -8.82
CA TYR A 219 21.04 -8.28 -8.83
C TYR A 219 21.78 -7.67 -7.61
N PRO A 220 23.10 -7.50 -7.68
CA PRO A 220 23.92 -7.10 -6.53
C PRO A 220 23.55 -5.74 -5.92
N GLU A 221 22.96 -4.85 -6.72
CA GLU A 221 22.54 -3.52 -6.27
C GLU A 221 21.19 -3.53 -5.54
N SER A 222 20.54 -4.69 -5.43
CA SER A 222 19.30 -4.83 -4.64
C SER A 222 19.58 -4.74 -3.14
N CYS A 223 18.90 -3.81 -2.45
CA CYS A 223 19.13 -3.49 -1.05
C CYS A 223 18.23 -4.31 -0.11
N ILE A 224 18.23 -5.65 -0.23
CA ILE A 224 17.40 -6.53 0.58
C ILE A 224 18.09 -6.84 1.91
N SER A 225 17.42 -6.51 3.01
CA SER A 225 17.80 -6.83 4.39
C SER A 225 16.89 -7.91 4.96
N PHE A 226 17.41 -8.67 5.93
CA PHE A 226 16.69 -9.76 6.59
C PHE A 226 16.57 -9.50 8.09
N LEU A 227 15.39 -9.74 8.63
CA LEU A 227 15.12 -9.75 10.06
C LEU A 227 14.53 -11.11 10.45
N CYS A 228 15.23 -11.83 11.35
CA CYS A 228 14.65 -12.96 12.05
C CYS A 228 13.92 -12.48 13.30
N ASP A 229 12.62 -12.67 13.38
CA ASP A 229 11.84 -12.39 14.59
C ASP A 229 11.89 -13.60 15.52
N THR A 230 12.86 -13.58 16.45
CA THR A 230 13.18 -14.70 17.34
C THR A 230 12.02 -15.06 18.26
N GLY A 231 11.71 -16.34 18.34
CA GLY A 231 10.62 -16.89 19.15
C GLY A 231 9.23 -16.67 18.54
N ARG A 232 9.16 -16.36 17.25
CA ARG A 232 7.90 -16.03 16.56
C ARG A 232 7.65 -16.97 15.37
N GLY A 233 6.38 -17.13 15.05
CA GLY A 233 5.89 -17.88 13.91
C GLY A 233 5.16 -16.99 12.91
N HIS A 234 4.51 -17.63 11.95
CA HIS A 234 3.94 -17.00 10.77
C HIS A 234 2.89 -15.90 11.04
N PHE A 235 2.15 -15.98 12.12
CA PHE A 235 1.05 -15.05 12.42
C PHE A 235 1.38 -14.06 13.54
N ASP A 236 2.62 -14.08 13.98
CA ASP A 236 3.05 -13.21 15.06
C ASP A 236 3.41 -11.81 14.53
N CYS A 237 2.96 -10.79 15.27
CA CYS A 237 3.36 -9.41 15.05
C CYS A 237 3.59 -8.76 16.42
N SER A 238 4.87 -8.66 16.83
CA SER A 238 5.23 -8.15 18.15
C SER A 238 5.53 -6.65 18.12
N GLU A 239 5.40 -5.98 19.28
CA GLU A 239 5.84 -4.59 19.46
C GLU A 239 7.33 -4.41 19.08
N ARG A 240 8.18 -5.39 19.40
CA ARG A 240 9.60 -5.37 19.04
C ARG A 240 9.80 -5.35 17.52
N THR A 241 9.04 -6.17 16.80
CA THR A 241 9.10 -6.25 15.34
C THR A 241 8.54 -4.98 14.71
N ALA A 242 7.42 -4.48 15.24
CA ALA A 242 6.83 -3.20 14.82
C ALA A 242 7.81 -2.03 15.00
N ASP A 243 8.52 -1.97 16.14
CA ASP A 243 9.57 -0.97 16.40
C ASP A 243 10.73 -1.08 15.42
N TYR A 244 11.15 -2.30 15.06
CA TYR A 244 12.21 -2.49 14.08
C TYR A 244 11.76 -2.02 12.68
N VAL A 245 10.56 -2.38 12.26
CA VAL A 245 9.98 -1.93 10.98
C VAL A 245 9.91 -0.40 10.94
N ALA A 246 9.43 0.24 12.01
CA ALA A 246 9.37 1.70 12.08
C ALA A 246 10.77 2.36 11.99
N ARG A 247 11.79 1.77 12.64
CA ARG A 247 13.19 2.23 12.53
C ARG A 247 13.74 2.05 11.13
N PHE A 248 13.43 0.93 10.48
CA PHE A 248 13.85 0.69 9.09
C PHE A 248 13.23 1.75 8.15
N ILE A 249 11.94 2.04 8.30
CA ILE A 249 11.24 3.08 7.54
C ILE A 249 11.89 4.45 7.79
N ARG A 250 12.16 4.82 9.05
CA ARG A 250 12.83 6.08 9.40
C ARG A 250 14.18 6.22 8.69
N LYS A 251 15.00 5.16 8.72
CA LYS A 251 16.31 5.16 8.05
C LYS A 251 16.19 5.24 6.54
N SER A 252 15.18 4.61 5.97
CA SER A 252 14.90 4.70 4.53
C SER A 252 14.53 6.12 4.11
N MET A 253 13.76 6.85 4.94
CA MET A 253 13.41 8.26 4.70
C MET A 253 14.62 9.21 4.81
N GLU A 254 15.60 8.88 5.66
CA GLU A 254 16.83 9.67 5.79
C GLU A 254 17.76 9.49 4.59
N TRP A 255 17.66 8.34 3.92
CA TRP A 255 18.56 7.96 2.84
C TRP A 255 18.04 8.29 1.44
N ARG A 256 16.73 8.24 1.23
CA ARG A 256 16.06 8.55 -0.04
C ARG A 256 15.42 9.93 -0.03
#